data_b18708a6c93908c406b1db3258fafff9
#
_entry.id   b18708a6c93908c406b1db3258fafff9
#
_cell.length_a   1.000
_cell.length_b   1.000
_cell.length_c   1.000
_cell.angle_alpha   90.00
_cell.angle_beta   90.00
_cell.angle_gamma   90.00
#
_symmetry.space_group_name_H-M   'P 1'
#
loop_
_entity.id
_entity.type
_entity.pdbx_description
1 polymer ?
#
loop_
_entity_poly.entity_id
_entity_poly.type
_entity_poly.pdbx_seq_one_letter_code
_entity_poly.pdbx_strand_id
1 'polypeptide(L)'
;QTWEKNMKTVHPPKIKASGKKKDFTRVIFAPDFAKFGLTSITDDIMALFKKRTFDMAGTSPSDVNVYFNGDKIPVKTFKQYCQQYIPEDVKLVHEKINDRWEVCIAVSNDQQGRSVSFCNGISTSKGGTHVNYLLDDVSKIVASHRSLAELNVRPSQIKSSVFIFVNAMVVNPSFDSQTKETLTTRSNSFGPPQFKPKLSAKTAQAILKRSGIVDEVLFYAKAKSQRLLQRKTASRKTSKITGIPKLDDAKRAGTSRSAECTLILTEGDSAKSLAIAGLSVIGRDNFGVFPLKGKLRNVRDASNASILQNVEVQNIMKIMGLNIGQQYEDVSRLRYGSIMIMTDQDHDGSHIKGLIINFLHHFWPSLLAVPNFLQVFITPIVKCTKGNQVMKFYTTPEYDTFVSSVNIKQWKVKYYKGLGTSNAKEAKEYFSNLDRNRLHFEEIDTDGGQLIDMCFRKTRVEDRKNWILNYSSGTFIDFTQKIMTYEDFINKELVIMAVASNLRGIPNVIDGLKPSQRKILFSCLKRNLKDEIKVAQLSGYVSEHAAYHHGEMSLNGCIINMAQDFIGSNNINLLKPNGQFGSRL
;
A
#
# COMPACT_ATOMS: atom_id res chain seq x y z
N GLN A 1 -47.55 1.48 -8.53
CA GLN A 1 -47.28 0.04 -8.47
C GLN A 1 -46.75 -0.32 -7.08
N THR A 2 -47.11 -1.47 -6.54
CA THR A 2 -46.72 -1.92 -5.19
C THR A 2 -46.08 -3.30 -5.27
N TRP A 3 -45.04 -3.50 -4.48
CA TRP A 3 -44.36 -4.78 -4.27
C TRP A 3 -44.42 -5.12 -2.79
N GLU A 4 -44.66 -6.39 -2.46
CA GLU A 4 -44.79 -6.87 -1.08
C GLU A 4 -43.98 -8.15 -0.87
N LYS A 5 -43.79 -8.55 0.39
CA LYS A 5 -43.11 -9.79 0.78
C LYS A 5 -41.71 -9.91 0.15
N ASN A 6 -40.87 -8.91 0.34
CA ASN A 6 -39.54 -8.85 -0.25
C ASN A 6 -39.55 -8.96 -1.79
N MET A 7 -40.48 -8.24 -2.43
CA MET A 7 -40.71 -8.21 -3.89
C MET A 7 -41.22 -9.54 -4.49
N LYS A 8 -41.59 -10.51 -3.70
CA LYS A 8 -42.19 -11.76 -4.20
C LYS A 8 -43.58 -11.55 -4.79
N THR A 9 -44.32 -10.59 -4.23
CA THR A 9 -45.66 -10.24 -4.73
C THR A 9 -45.57 -8.91 -5.45
N VAL A 10 -45.90 -8.91 -6.74
CA VAL A 10 -45.93 -7.72 -7.59
C VAL A 10 -47.37 -7.42 -7.93
N HIS A 11 -47.89 -6.29 -7.46
CA HIS A 11 -49.21 -5.85 -7.82
C HIS A 11 -49.20 -5.15 -9.18
N PRO A 12 -50.23 -5.31 -10.01
CA PRO A 12 -50.32 -4.61 -11.28
C PRO A 12 -50.35 -3.07 -11.07
N PRO A 13 -49.78 -2.28 -11.99
CA PRO A 13 -49.84 -0.84 -11.88
C PRO A 13 -51.28 -0.33 -11.97
N LYS A 14 -51.69 0.56 -11.06
CA LYS A 14 -52.97 1.25 -11.13
C LYS A 14 -52.77 2.53 -11.94
N ILE A 15 -53.31 2.56 -13.15
CA ILE A 15 -53.24 3.74 -14.05
C ILE A 15 -54.52 4.54 -13.87
N LYS A 16 -54.37 5.82 -13.57
CA LYS A 16 -55.51 6.77 -13.46
C LYS A 16 -55.19 8.04 -14.23
N ALA A 17 -56.15 8.56 -14.96
CA ALA A 17 -56.03 9.90 -15.56
C ALA A 17 -55.90 10.95 -14.45
N SER A 18 -54.99 11.89 -14.62
CA SER A 18 -54.78 12.97 -13.67
C SER A 18 -54.97 14.34 -14.38
N GLY A 19 -55.82 15.16 -13.81
CA GLY A 19 -55.99 16.56 -14.25
C GLY A 19 -54.93 17.52 -13.69
N LYS A 20 -53.97 17.02 -12.91
CA LYS A 20 -52.91 17.85 -12.30
C LYS A 20 -51.74 18.02 -13.27
N LYS A 21 -51.35 19.28 -13.56
CA LYS A 21 -50.21 19.64 -14.42
C LYS A 21 -48.84 19.49 -13.75
N LYS A 22 -48.69 18.66 -12.72
CA LYS A 22 -47.40 18.48 -12.02
C LYS A 22 -47.03 17.03 -12.04
N ASP A 23 -45.90 16.75 -12.67
CA ASP A 23 -45.27 15.44 -12.65
C ASP A 23 -44.47 15.24 -11.36
N PHE A 24 -44.52 14.06 -10.78
CA PHE A 24 -43.71 13.68 -9.64
C PHE A 24 -43.44 12.19 -9.60
N THR A 25 -42.32 11.81 -9.03
CA THR A 25 -42.00 10.43 -8.66
C THR A 25 -41.91 10.34 -7.14
N ARG A 26 -42.63 9.39 -6.54
CA ARG A 26 -42.56 9.10 -5.12
C ARG A 26 -42.22 7.64 -4.92
N VAL A 27 -41.16 7.37 -4.16
CA VAL A 27 -40.78 6.04 -3.73
C VAL A 27 -41.02 5.93 -2.22
N ILE A 28 -41.82 4.95 -1.80
CA ILE A 28 -42.05 4.63 -0.38
C ILE A 28 -41.62 3.19 -0.20
N PHE A 29 -40.77 2.92 0.79
CA PHE A 29 -40.33 1.58 1.07
C PHE A 29 -40.19 1.35 2.57
N ALA A 30 -40.39 0.10 2.98
CA ALA A 30 -40.11 -0.40 4.32
C ALA A 30 -39.10 -1.55 4.19
N PRO A 31 -37.90 -1.40 4.73
CA PRO A 31 -36.90 -2.48 4.73
C PRO A 31 -37.38 -3.66 5.58
N ASP A 32 -37.05 -4.87 5.16
CA ASP A 32 -37.20 -6.06 6.00
C ASP A 32 -36.00 -6.09 6.98
N PHE A 33 -36.17 -5.50 8.13
CA PHE A 33 -35.12 -5.36 9.15
C PHE A 33 -34.55 -6.72 9.57
N ALA A 34 -35.40 -7.75 9.70
CA ALA A 34 -34.93 -9.07 10.09
C ALA A 34 -33.92 -9.65 9.10
N LYS A 35 -34.10 -9.37 7.81
CA LYS A 35 -33.19 -9.81 6.75
C LYS A 35 -31.79 -9.12 6.84
N PHE A 36 -31.74 -7.95 7.44
CA PHE A 36 -30.50 -7.19 7.65
C PHE A 36 -29.97 -7.32 9.07
N GLY A 37 -30.57 -8.16 9.92
CA GLY A 37 -30.17 -8.31 11.32
C GLY A 37 -30.45 -7.05 12.16
N LEU A 38 -31.38 -6.22 11.72
CA LEU A 38 -31.76 -4.96 12.37
C LEU A 38 -33.17 -5.08 13.00
N THR A 39 -33.44 -4.24 13.98
CA THR A 39 -34.78 -4.06 14.55
C THR A 39 -35.47 -2.79 14.06
N SER A 40 -34.65 -1.78 13.65
CA SER A 40 -35.13 -0.49 13.14
C SER A 40 -34.05 0.15 12.24
N ILE A 41 -34.40 1.23 11.56
CA ILE A 41 -33.43 2.07 10.87
C ILE A 41 -32.58 2.80 11.93
N THR A 42 -31.26 2.64 11.83
CA THR A 42 -30.31 3.39 12.67
C THR A 42 -30.13 4.83 12.15
N ASP A 43 -29.61 5.72 13.01
CA ASP A 43 -29.33 7.11 12.62
C ASP A 43 -28.33 7.19 11.45
N ASP A 44 -27.35 6.30 11.39
CA ASP A 44 -26.38 6.23 10.29
C ASP A 44 -27.04 5.84 8.95
N ILE A 45 -27.96 4.86 8.96
CA ILE A 45 -28.71 4.48 7.77
C ILE A 45 -29.61 5.63 7.32
N MET A 46 -30.25 6.30 8.29
CA MET A 46 -31.07 7.47 8.01
C MET A 46 -30.25 8.62 7.43
N ALA A 47 -29.07 8.88 7.98
CA ALA A 47 -28.13 9.88 7.47
C ALA A 47 -27.67 9.54 6.04
N LEU A 48 -27.40 8.25 5.75
CA LEU A 48 -27.07 7.78 4.41
C LEU A 48 -28.21 8.01 3.41
N PHE A 49 -29.43 7.70 3.75
CA PHE A 49 -30.60 7.94 2.89
C PHE A 49 -30.79 9.44 2.65
N LYS A 50 -30.64 10.25 3.69
CA LYS A 50 -30.67 11.71 3.58
C LYS A 50 -29.57 12.21 2.65
N LYS A 51 -28.32 11.74 2.84
CA LYS A 51 -27.19 12.08 1.98
C LYS A 51 -27.47 11.72 0.51
N ARG A 52 -28.02 10.55 0.21
CA ARG A 52 -28.39 10.16 -1.16
C ARG A 52 -29.48 11.04 -1.75
N THR A 53 -30.39 11.54 -0.92
CA THR A 53 -31.42 12.47 -1.34
C THR A 53 -30.84 13.87 -1.66
N PHE A 54 -29.81 14.31 -0.89
CA PHE A 54 -29.03 15.51 -1.22
C PHE A 54 -28.25 15.33 -2.53
N ASP A 55 -27.64 14.15 -2.77
CA ASP A 55 -26.96 13.82 -4.03
C ASP A 55 -27.92 14.00 -5.23
N MET A 56 -29.13 13.47 -5.08
CA MET A 56 -30.16 13.58 -6.11
C MET A 56 -30.61 15.05 -6.33
N ALA A 57 -30.78 15.82 -5.27
CA ALA A 57 -31.13 17.24 -5.38
C ALA A 57 -30.02 18.05 -6.08
N GLY A 58 -28.75 17.77 -5.78
CA GLY A 58 -27.61 18.43 -6.40
C GLY A 58 -27.37 18.07 -7.87
N THR A 59 -27.80 16.88 -8.29
CA THR A 59 -27.56 16.37 -9.66
C THR A 59 -28.78 16.47 -10.58
N SER A 60 -29.94 16.84 -10.05
CA SER A 60 -31.18 17.07 -10.82
C SER A 60 -31.27 18.48 -11.38
N PRO A 61 -32.05 18.72 -12.45
CA PRO A 61 -32.37 20.07 -12.92
C PRO A 61 -32.98 20.96 -11.82
N SER A 62 -32.70 22.25 -11.86
CA SER A 62 -33.07 23.21 -10.80
C SER A 62 -34.59 23.42 -10.60
N ASP A 63 -35.39 23.03 -11.58
CA ASP A 63 -36.86 23.05 -11.53
C ASP A 63 -37.45 21.86 -10.78
N VAL A 64 -36.66 20.79 -10.56
CA VAL A 64 -37.05 19.64 -9.79
C VAL A 64 -36.88 19.91 -8.29
N ASN A 65 -37.94 19.70 -7.51
CA ASN A 65 -37.88 19.76 -6.06
C ASN A 65 -37.75 18.34 -5.50
N VAL A 66 -36.76 18.12 -4.68
CA VAL A 66 -36.50 16.84 -4.02
C VAL A 66 -36.93 16.91 -2.57
N TYR A 67 -37.54 15.84 -2.08
CA TYR A 67 -38.08 15.73 -0.72
C TYR A 67 -37.59 14.44 -0.06
N PHE A 68 -37.34 14.52 1.23
CA PHE A 68 -37.00 13.38 2.08
C PHE A 68 -37.99 13.35 3.26
N ASN A 69 -38.75 12.25 3.40
CA ASN A 69 -39.79 12.10 4.42
C ASN A 69 -40.78 13.27 4.54
N GLY A 70 -41.05 13.97 3.44
CA GLY A 70 -41.95 15.13 3.39
C GLY A 70 -41.22 16.47 3.45
N ASP A 71 -39.99 16.52 3.94
CA ASP A 71 -39.20 17.74 4.05
C ASP A 71 -38.48 18.03 2.73
N LYS A 72 -38.57 19.28 2.29
CA LYS A 72 -37.90 19.73 1.08
C LYS A 72 -36.41 19.90 1.30
N ILE A 73 -35.60 19.29 0.44
CA ILE A 73 -34.16 19.48 0.47
C ILE A 73 -33.80 20.90 0.02
N PRO A 74 -33.00 21.65 0.82
CA PRO A 74 -32.69 23.07 0.56
C PRO A 74 -31.65 23.30 -0.54
N VAL A 75 -31.28 22.25 -1.29
CA VAL A 75 -30.34 22.29 -2.42
C VAL A 75 -31.12 22.20 -3.73
N LYS A 76 -30.85 23.12 -4.65
CA LYS A 76 -31.48 23.20 -5.97
C LYS A 76 -30.52 23.15 -7.14
N THR A 77 -29.24 23.38 -6.89
CA THR A 77 -28.23 23.44 -7.96
C THR A 77 -27.00 22.65 -7.52
N PHE A 78 -26.26 22.14 -8.50
CA PHE A 78 -25.01 21.46 -8.25
C PHE A 78 -24.01 22.36 -7.50
N LYS A 79 -23.98 23.64 -7.83
CA LYS A 79 -23.15 24.61 -7.10
C LYS A 79 -23.51 24.68 -5.61
N GLN A 80 -24.78 24.76 -5.25
CA GLN A 80 -25.23 24.76 -3.85
C GLN A 80 -24.89 23.45 -3.14
N TYR A 81 -24.97 22.34 -3.85
CA TYR A 81 -24.54 21.04 -3.34
C TYR A 81 -23.03 21.03 -3.02
N CYS A 82 -22.20 21.49 -3.95
CA CYS A 82 -20.75 21.57 -3.77
C CYS A 82 -20.35 22.46 -2.58
N GLN A 83 -21.09 23.55 -2.35
CA GLN A 83 -20.86 24.46 -1.23
C GLN A 83 -21.04 23.81 0.14
N GLN A 84 -21.77 22.69 0.25
CA GLN A 84 -21.90 21.94 1.51
C GLN A 84 -20.60 21.24 1.94
N TYR A 85 -19.65 21.08 1.03
CA TYR A 85 -18.39 20.36 1.28
C TYR A 85 -17.20 21.25 1.58
N ILE A 86 -17.33 22.54 1.38
CA ILE A 86 -16.23 23.50 1.46
C ILE A 86 -16.53 24.59 2.49
N PRO A 87 -15.53 25.08 3.23
CA PRO A 87 -15.67 26.22 4.11
C PRO A 87 -16.11 27.47 3.36
N GLU A 88 -16.77 28.40 4.05
CA GLU A 88 -17.33 29.63 3.45
C GLU A 88 -16.25 30.56 2.87
N ASP A 89 -15.05 30.55 3.43
CA ASP A 89 -13.89 31.33 3.00
C ASP A 89 -13.23 30.79 1.74
N VAL A 90 -13.48 29.52 1.37
CA VAL A 90 -12.91 28.89 0.16
C VAL A 90 -13.73 29.24 -1.08
N LYS A 91 -13.07 29.80 -2.07
CA LYS A 91 -13.71 30.20 -3.32
C LYS A 91 -13.96 29.03 -4.24
N LEU A 92 -15.21 28.82 -4.61
CA LEU A 92 -15.67 27.81 -5.56
C LEU A 92 -15.76 28.38 -6.98
N VAL A 93 -15.02 27.82 -7.91
CA VAL A 93 -15.17 28.09 -9.34
C VAL A 93 -16.15 27.09 -9.92
N HIS A 94 -17.22 27.58 -10.55
CA HIS A 94 -18.30 26.77 -11.09
C HIS A 94 -18.47 27.01 -12.58
N GLU A 95 -18.70 25.94 -13.34
CA GLU A 95 -19.06 26.00 -14.77
C GLU A 95 -20.03 24.87 -15.13
N LYS A 96 -21.15 25.25 -15.78
CA LYS A 96 -21.94 24.32 -16.57
C LYS A 96 -21.34 24.30 -17.99
N ILE A 97 -20.53 23.29 -18.29
CA ILE A 97 -19.77 23.21 -19.55
C ILE A 97 -20.72 23.00 -20.73
N ASN A 98 -21.70 22.14 -20.58
CA ASN A 98 -22.79 21.88 -21.53
C ASN A 98 -23.93 21.14 -20.79
N ASP A 99 -24.94 20.66 -21.52
CA ASP A 99 -26.09 20.01 -20.89
C ASP A 99 -25.76 18.64 -20.24
N ARG A 100 -24.57 18.10 -20.48
CA ARG A 100 -24.12 16.81 -19.93
C ARG A 100 -23.02 16.93 -18.90
N TRP A 101 -22.41 18.10 -18.74
CA TRP A 101 -21.25 18.27 -17.87
C TRP A 101 -21.34 19.56 -17.07
N GLU A 102 -21.24 19.41 -15.77
CA GLU A 102 -21.15 20.49 -14.82
C GLU A 102 -20.02 20.24 -13.83
N VAL A 103 -19.22 21.25 -13.51
CA VAL A 103 -18.02 21.11 -12.69
C VAL A 103 -17.94 22.24 -11.67
N CYS A 104 -17.49 21.90 -10.47
CA CYS A 104 -17.03 22.86 -9.49
C CYS A 104 -15.59 22.54 -9.10
N ILE A 105 -14.78 23.56 -8.86
CA ILE A 105 -13.36 23.46 -8.57
C ILE A 105 -13.03 24.39 -7.41
N ALA A 106 -12.35 23.85 -6.39
CA ALA A 106 -11.86 24.57 -5.23
C ALA A 106 -10.43 24.15 -4.89
N VAL A 107 -9.74 24.89 -4.04
CA VAL A 107 -8.46 24.48 -3.48
C VAL A 107 -8.64 23.36 -2.45
N SER A 108 -7.71 22.41 -2.40
CA SER A 108 -7.58 21.39 -1.36
C SER A 108 -6.30 21.65 -0.57
N ASN A 109 -6.47 21.99 0.70
CA ASN A 109 -5.35 22.39 1.57
C ASN A 109 -4.64 21.21 2.25
N ASP A 110 -5.16 19.98 2.09
CA ASP A 110 -4.63 18.76 2.70
C ASP A 110 -3.67 17.97 1.81
N GLN A 111 -3.40 18.43 0.60
CA GLN A 111 -2.52 17.80 -0.38
C GLN A 111 -2.91 16.36 -0.78
N GLN A 112 -4.14 15.94 -0.49
CA GLN A 112 -4.60 14.60 -0.84
C GLN A 112 -5.34 14.54 -2.18
N GLY A 113 -5.75 15.72 -2.69
CA GLY A 113 -6.62 15.81 -3.86
C GLY A 113 -7.96 15.13 -3.60
N ARG A 114 -9.04 15.91 -3.61
CA ARG A 114 -10.37 15.39 -3.31
C ARG A 114 -11.27 15.44 -4.53
N SER A 115 -12.18 14.49 -4.61
CA SER A 115 -13.22 14.54 -5.64
C SER A 115 -14.56 14.07 -5.08
N VAL A 116 -15.63 14.75 -5.54
CA VAL A 116 -17.01 14.27 -5.40
C VAL A 116 -17.59 14.23 -6.79
N SER A 117 -18.03 13.06 -7.23
CA SER A 117 -18.40 12.91 -8.64
C SER A 117 -19.61 12.04 -8.85
N PHE A 118 -20.32 12.34 -9.94
CA PHE A 118 -21.50 11.64 -10.36
C PHE A 118 -21.42 11.28 -11.84
N CYS A 119 -21.93 10.11 -12.18
CA CYS A 119 -22.14 9.68 -13.54
C CYS A 119 -23.59 9.22 -13.71
N ASN A 120 -24.35 9.91 -14.56
CA ASN A 120 -25.79 9.65 -14.78
C ASN A 120 -26.59 9.64 -13.47
N GLY A 121 -26.31 10.60 -12.57
CA GLY A 121 -26.93 10.72 -11.26
C GLY A 121 -26.46 9.71 -10.19
N ILE A 122 -25.55 8.81 -10.54
CA ILE A 122 -24.98 7.82 -9.61
C ILE A 122 -23.67 8.38 -9.02
N SER A 123 -23.57 8.37 -7.70
CA SER A 123 -22.36 8.80 -6.99
C SER A 123 -21.19 7.83 -7.25
N THR A 124 -20.12 8.35 -7.86
CA THR A 124 -18.88 7.61 -8.10
C THR A 124 -17.88 7.96 -6.99
N SER A 125 -18.04 7.27 -5.84
CA SER A 125 -17.31 7.61 -4.60
C SER A 125 -15.79 7.50 -4.71
N LYS A 126 -15.30 6.68 -5.64
CA LYS A 126 -13.85 6.50 -5.95
C LYS A 126 -13.43 7.27 -7.21
N GLY A 127 -14.31 8.12 -7.76
CA GLY A 127 -14.01 8.90 -8.94
C GLY A 127 -14.04 8.10 -10.24
N GLY A 128 -13.02 8.27 -11.06
CA GLY A 128 -12.87 7.55 -12.33
C GLY A 128 -12.37 8.43 -13.48
N THR A 129 -12.54 7.94 -14.70
CA THR A 129 -12.01 8.57 -15.92
C THR A 129 -12.54 9.98 -16.18
N HIS A 130 -13.80 10.26 -15.83
CA HIS A 130 -14.43 11.58 -15.98
C HIS A 130 -13.79 12.64 -15.06
N VAL A 131 -13.44 12.25 -13.84
CA VAL A 131 -12.73 13.11 -12.89
C VAL A 131 -11.31 13.36 -13.38
N ASN A 132 -10.60 12.31 -13.76
CA ASN A 132 -9.22 12.40 -14.22
C ASN A 132 -9.09 13.27 -15.46
N TYR A 133 -10.03 13.17 -16.40
CA TYR A 133 -10.04 13.96 -17.61
C TYR A 133 -10.08 15.47 -17.33
N LEU A 134 -10.99 15.90 -16.44
CA LEU A 134 -11.10 17.31 -16.04
C LEU A 134 -9.93 17.75 -15.16
N LEU A 135 -9.42 16.89 -14.28
CA LEU A 135 -8.21 17.18 -13.49
C LEU A 135 -6.97 17.39 -14.38
N ASP A 136 -6.88 16.67 -15.49
CA ASP A 136 -5.81 16.87 -16.47
C ASP A 136 -5.90 18.26 -17.13
N ASP A 137 -7.10 18.72 -17.47
CA ASP A 137 -7.31 20.07 -18.00
C ASP A 137 -6.99 21.15 -16.96
N VAL A 138 -7.48 21.00 -15.72
CA VAL A 138 -7.15 21.91 -14.61
C VAL A 138 -5.64 21.95 -14.39
N SER A 139 -4.98 20.78 -14.42
CA SER A 139 -3.53 20.69 -14.24
C SER A 139 -2.76 21.43 -15.32
N LYS A 140 -3.17 21.33 -16.59
CA LYS A 140 -2.57 22.08 -17.70
C LYS A 140 -2.77 23.58 -17.55
N ILE A 141 -3.99 24.01 -17.16
CA ILE A 141 -4.31 25.41 -16.91
C ILE A 141 -3.42 25.97 -15.80
N VAL A 142 -3.34 25.30 -14.65
CA VAL A 142 -2.52 25.77 -13.52
C VAL A 142 -1.04 25.77 -13.88
N ALA A 143 -0.54 24.73 -14.58
CA ALA A 143 0.85 24.64 -15.01
C ALA A 143 1.26 25.76 -15.97
N SER A 144 0.32 26.34 -16.72
CA SER A 144 0.59 27.48 -17.62
C SER A 144 0.82 28.80 -16.88
N HIS A 145 0.61 28.87 -15.56
CA HIS A 145 0.81 30.09 -14.79
C HIS A 145 2.30 30.43 -14.68
N ARG A 146 2.65 31.69 -15.03
CA ARG A 146 4.05 32.16 -15.11
C ARG A 146 4.87 31.89 -13.85
N SER A 147 4.30 32.02 -12.67
CA SER A 147 4.98 31.79 -11.39
C SER A 147 5.41 30.35 -11.15
N LEU A 148 4.84 29.38 -11.87
CA LEU A 148 5.15 27.95 -11.73
C LEU A 148 6.18 27.46 -12.75
N ALA A 149 6.45 28.24 -13.80
CA ALA A 149 7.34 27.87 -14.92
C ALA A 149 8.77 27.51 -14.46
N GLU A 150 9.30 28.21 -13.45
CA GLU A 150 10.66 28.01 -12.95
C GLU A 150 10.76 26.90 -11.88
N LEU A 151 9.64 26.40 -11.37
CA LEU A 151 9.61 25.49 -10.21
C LEU A 151 9.46 24.02 -10.57
N ASN A 152 9.42 23.67 -11.88
CA ASN A 152 9.26 22.29 -12.37
C ASN A 152 8.14 21.52 -11.64
N VAL A 153 6.96 22.15 -11.48
CA VAL A 153 5.82 21.57 -10.79
C VAL A 153 5.21 20.45 -11.65
N ARG A 154 5.08 19.28 -11.07
CA ARG A 154 4.50 18.13 -11.78
C ARG A 154 2.97 18.16 -11.75
N PRO A 155 2.27 17.65 -12.76
CA PRO A 155 0.81 17.55 -12.78
C PRO A 155 0.20 16.92 -11.52
N SER A 156 0.85 15.90 -10.96
CA SER A 156 0.40 15.25 -9.71
C SER A 156 0.39 16.19 -8.51
N GLN A 157 1.32 17.13 -8.44
CA GLN A 157 1.38 18.13 -7.36
C GLN A 157 0.24 19.15 -7.48
N ILE A 158 -0.14 19.51 -8.70
CA ILE A 158 -1.29 20.36 -8.96
C ILE A 158 -2.57 19.63 -8.58
N LYS A 159 -2.72 18.39 -9.03
CA LYS A 159 -3.91 17.56 -8.75
C LYS A 159 -4.13 17.34 -7.26
N SER A 160 -3.06 17.21 -6.46
CA SER A 160 -3.17 17.06 -5.01
C SER A 160 -3.66 18.33 -4.29
N SER A 161 -3.55 19.50 -4.92
CA SER A 161 -4.05 20.77 -4.40
C SER A 161 -5.46 21.13 -4.90
N VAL A 162 -6.14 20.20 -5.59
CA VAL A 162 -7.46 20.45 -6.20
C VAL A 162 -8.53 19.62 -5.51
N PHE A 163 -9.62 20.28 -5.12
CA PHE A 163 -10.88 19.63 -4.80
C PHE A 163 -11.84 19.84 -5.97
N ILE A 164 -12.19 18.76 -6.67
CA ILE A 164 -13.04 18.82 -7.86
C ILE A 164 -14.38 18.11 -7.63
N PHE A 165 -15.44 18.71 -8.12
CA PHE A 165 -16.78 18.15 -8.15
C PHE A 165 -17.22 18.01 -9.60
N VAL A 166 -17.71 16.84 -9.98
CA VAL A 166 -18.08 16.53 -11.37
C VAL A 166 -19.47 15.91 -11.41
N ASN A 167 -20.37 16.52 -12.17
CA ASN A 167 -21.64 15.94 -12.55
C ASN A 167 -21.61 15.67 -14.06
N ALA A 168 -21.60 14.39 -14.45
CA ALA A 168 -21.41 13.97 -15.83
C ALA A 168 -22.54 13.06 -16.32
N MET A 169 -23.00 13.28 -17.57
CA MET A 169 -23.86 12.35 -18.30
C MET A 169 -23.05 11.67 -19.41
N VAL A 170 -22.76 10.39 -19.23
CA VAL A 170 -21.95 9.57 -20.13
C VAL A 170 -22.84 8.54 -20.83
N VAL A 171 -22.62 8.36 -22.15
CA VAL A 171 -23.36 7.36 -22.93
C VAL A 171 -22.77 5.98 -22.64
N ASN A 172 -23.65 5.01 -22.30
CA ASN A 172 -23.28 3.62 -21.99
C ASN A 172 -22.07 3.51 -21.05
N PRO A 173 -22.16 4.06 -19.83
CA PRO A 173 -21.02 4.07 -18.91
C PRO A 173 -20.68 2.65 -18.43
N SER A 174 -19.37 2.36 -18.35
CA SER A 174 -18.82 1.16 -17.73
C SER A 174 -18.21 1.50 -16.38
N PHE A 175 -18.34 0.60 -15.41
CA PHE A 175 -17.83 0.76 -14.06
C PHE A 175 -16.96 -0.43 -13.66
N ASP A 176 -16.16 -0.27 -12.62
CA ASP A 176 -15.30 -1.32 -12.07
C ASP A 176 -16.06 -2.45 -11.36
N SER A 177 -17.27 -2.14 -10.89
CA SER A 177 -18.09 -3.06 -10.10
C SER A 177 -19.58 -2.73 -10.21
N GLN A 178 -20.43 -3.63 -9.71
CA GLN A 178 -21.88 -3.42 -9.63
C GLN A 178 -22.27 -2.23 -8.73
N THR A 179 -21.43 -1.89 -7.75
CA THR A 179 -21.65 -0.73 -6.87
C THR A 179 -21.42 0.61 -7.57
N LYS A 180 -20.80 0.59 -8.76
CA LYS A 180 -20.58 1.74 -9.65
C LYS A 180 -19.77 2.87 -9.00
N GLU A 181 -18.82 2.51 -8.16
CA GLU A 181 -18.01 3.48 -7.41
C GLU A 181 -16.94 4.17 -8.25
N THR A 182 -16.48 3.51 -9.34
CA THR A 182 -15.46 4.05 -10.24
C THR A 182 -15.90 3.98 -11.69
N LEU A 183 -15.95 5.11 -12.39
CA LEU A 183 -16.20 5.11 -13.84
C LEU A 183 -14.94 4.67 -14.59
N THR A 184 -15.06 3.64 -15.45
CA THR A 184 -13.95 3.09 -16.25
C THR A 184 -14.06 3.39 -17.75
N THR A 185 -15.18 3.96 -18.20
CA THR A 185 -15.39 4.36 -19.60
C THR A 185 -14.26 5.26 -20.09
N ARG A 186 -13.65 4.92 -21.21
CA ARG A 186 -12.57 5.73 -21.80
C ARG A 186 -13.08 7.12 -22.21
N SER A 187 -12.26 8.15 -22.06
CA SER A 187 -12.63 9.54 -22.39
C SER A 187 -13.09 9.76 -23.84
N ASN A 188 -12.59 8.92 -24.77
CA ASN A 188 -13.03 8.95 -26.17
C ASN A 188 -14.49 8.50 -26.37
N SER A 189 -15.03 7.76 -25.41
CA SER A 189 -16.37 7.17 -25.42
C SER A 189 -17.36 7.86 -24.48
N PHE A 190 -17.10 9.09 -24.03
CA PHE A 190 -18.03 9.82 -23.16
C PHE A 190 -19.32 10.27 -23.87
N GLY A 191 -19.35 10.23 -25.18
CA GLY A 191 -20.46 10.60 -26.04
C GLY A 191 -20.00 11.31 -27.30
N PRO A 192 -20.93 11.85 -28.10
CA PRO A 192 -20.61 12.60 -29.32
C PRO A 192 -19.62 13.75 -29.06
N PRO A 193 -18.78 14.12 -30.04
CA PRO A 193 -17.71 15.11 -29.87
C PRO A 193 -18.16 16.46 -29.31
N GLN A 194 -19.36 16.92 -29.66
CA GLN A 194 -19.93 18.20 -29.19
C GLN A 194 -20.21 18.22 -27.69
N PHE A 195 -20.31 17.07 -27.04
CA PHE A 195 -20.57 16.96 -25.60
C PHE A 195 -19.31 16.61 -24.80
N LYS A 196 -18.12 16.59 -25.40
CA LYS A 196 -16.88 16.41 -24.66
C LYS A 196 -16.64 17.61 -23.74
N PRO A 197 -16.31 17.39 -22.47
CA PRO A 197 -16.07 18.49 -21.54
C PRO A 197 -14.77 19.22 -21.90
N LYS A 198 -14.82 20.54 -21.97
CA LYS A 198 -13.68 21.43 -22.12
C LYS A 198 -13.94 22.70 -21.33
N LEU A 199 -13.04 23.02 -20.41
CA LEU A 199 -13.17 24.23 -19.60
C LEU A 199 -13.04 25.49 -20.45
N SER A 200 -13.92 26.47 -20.20
CA SER A 200 -13.91 27.76 -20.90
C SER A 200 -12.71 28.62 -20.48
N ALA A 201 -12.33 29.56 -21.34
CA ALA A 201 -11.30 30.54 -21.02
C ALA A 201 -11.64 31.39 -19.77
N LYS A 202 -12.92 31.66 -19.53
CA LYS A 202 -13.39 32.35 -18.32
C LYS A 202 -13.13 31.55 -17.06
N THR A 203 -13.42 30.25 -17.10
CA THR A 203 -13.15 29.33 -15.98
C THR A 203 -11.65 29.12 -15.78
N ALA A 204 -10.87 29.00 -16.85
CA ALA A 204 -9.42 28.95 -16.75
C ALA A 204 -8.85 30.20 -16.04
N GLN A 205 -9.31 31.41 -16.39
CA GLN A 205 -8.91 32.61 -15.66
C GLN A 205 -9.36 32.61 -14.20
N ALA A 206 -10.57 32.14 -13.91
CA ALA A 206 -11.05 32.03 -12.53
C ALA A 206 -10.23 31.06 -11.70
N ILE A 207 -9.83 29.92 -12.27
CA ILE A 207 -8.90 28.96 -11.63
C ILE A 207 -7.57 29.64 -11.31
N LEU A 208 -6.99 30.36 -12.27
CA LEU A 208 -5.68 31.00 -12.08
C LEU A 208 -5.70 32.17 -11.09
N LYS A 209 -6.81 32.97 -11.04
CA LYS A 209 -6.84 34.22 -10.29
C LYS A 209 -7.64 34.19 -8.99
N ARG A 210 -8.58 33.23 -8.84
CA ARG A 210 -9.58 33.29 -7.76
C ARG A 210 -9.66 32.01 -6.92
N SER A 211 -9.19 30.87 -7.42
CA SER A 211 -9.39 29.59 -6.73
C SER A 211 -8.47 29.38 -5.53
N GLY A 212 -7.34 30.09 -5.44
CA GLY A 212 -6.29 29.83 -4.46
C GLY A 212 -5.37 28.63 -4.79
N ILE A 213 -5.68 27.87 -5.86
CA ILE A 213 -4.91 26.67 -6.23
C ILE A 213 -3.47 27.02 -6.61
N VAL A 214 -3.26 28.13 -7.34
CA VAL A 214 -1.91 28.55 -7.73
C VAL A 214 -1.07 28.90 -6.52
N ASP A 215 -1.64 29.61 -5.55
CA ASP A 215 -0.95 30.02 -4.32
C ASP A 215 -0.57 28.81 -3.47
N GLU A 216 -1.46 27.84 -3.35
CA GLU A 216 -1.23 26.58 -2.64
C GLU A 216 -0.11 25.78 -3.29
N VAL A 217 -0.15 25.60 -4.62
CA VAL A 217 0.90 24.91 -5.38
C VAL A 217 2.24 25.62 -5.24
N LEU A 218 2.27 26.95 -5.31
CA LEU A 218 3.46 27.78 -5.11
C LEU A 218 4.05 27.62 -3.71
N PHE A 219 3.21 27.63 -2.69
CA PHE A 219 3.62 27.46 -1.31
C PHE A 219 4.38 26.14 -1.12
N TYR A 220 3.80 25.04 -1.59
CA TYR A 220 4.45 23.72 -1.48
C TYR A 220 5.68 23.57 -2.36
N ALA A 221 5.65 24.12 -3.58
CA ALA A 221 6.80 24.08 -4.48
C ALA A 221 7.98 24.87 -3.90
N LYS A 222 7.75 26.06 -3.33
CA LYS A 222 8.78 26.85 -2.64
C LYS A 222 9.32 26.17 -1.38
N ALA A 223 8.44 25.62 -0.54
CA ALA A 223 8.84 24.87 0.66
C ALA A 223 9.72 23.66 0.31
N LYS A 224 9.38 22.97 -0.78
CA LYS A 224 10.16 21.84 -1.30
C LYS A 224 11.53 22.28 -1.84
N SER A 225 11.57 23.37 -2.61
CA SER A 225 12.82 23.97 -3.13
C SER A 225 13.74 24.41 -1.97
N GLN A 226 13.17 25.04 -0.96
CA GLN A 226 13.91 25.49 0.23
C GLN A 226 14.44 24.31 1.06
N ARG A 227 13.66 23.24 1.23
CA ARG A 227 14.13 21.98 1.87
C ARG A 227 15.23 21.28 1.04
N LEU A 228 15.15 21.33 -0.28
CA LEU A 228 16.18 20.81 -1.17
C LEU A 228 17.48 21.63 -1.08
N LEU A 229 17.38 22.96 -0.97
CA LEU A 229 18.51 23.87 -0.76
C LEU A 229 19.16 23.68 0.62
N GLN A 230 18.38 23.58 1.69
CA GLN A 230 18.88 23.30 3.04
C GLN A 230 19.58 21.93 3.13
N ARG A 231 19.12 20.95 2.35
CA ARG A 231 19.77 19.63 2.27
C ARG A 231 21.07 19.65 1.46
N LYS A 232 21.16 20.49 0.41
CA LYS A 232 22.43 20.69 -0.34
C LYS A 232 23.52 21.33 0.51
N THR A 233 23.17 22.08 1.54
CA THR A 233 24.11 22.68 2.49
C THR A 233 24.40 21.83 3.71
N ALA A 234 23.63 20.75 3.97
CA ALA A 234 23.80 19.83 5.12
C ALA A 234 24.80 18.68 4.87
N SER A 235 25.70 18.82 3.93
CA SER A 235 26.70 17.80 3.57
C SER A 235 27.85 17.64 4.57
N ARG A 236 27.71 18.04 5.82
CA ARG A 236 28.71 17.75 6.86
C ARG A 236 28.40 16.42 7.54
N LYS A 237 29.33 15.49 7.43
CA LYS A 237 29.42 14.26 8.19
C LYS A 237 29.30 14.57 9.69
N THR A 238 28.15 14.29 10.30
CA THR A 238 27.89 14.56 11.71
C THR A 238 28.15 13.34 12.57
N SER A 239 28.92 13.50 13.64
CA SER A 239 29.23 12.40 14.57
C SER A 239 28.04 12.02 15.47
N LYS A 240 27.10 12.94 15.72
CA LYS A 240 25.92 12.67 16.53
C LYS A 240 24.64 12.90 15.73
N ILE A 241 23.71 11.95 15.81
CA ILE A 241 22.35 12.06 15.30
C ILE A 241 21.36 12.11 16.45
N THR A 242 20.44 13.06 16.38
CA THR A 242 19.31 13.18 17.30
C THR A 242 17.99 13.00 16.56
N GLY A 243 16.95 12.58 17.27
CA GLY A 243 15.59 12.47 16.73
C GLY A 243 15.29 11.16 15.99
N ILE A 244 16.09 10.12 16.17
CA ILE A 244 15.79 8.75 15.72
C ILE A 244 15.82 7.81 16.93
N PRO A 245 14.68 7.66 17.64
CA PRO A 245 14.65 7.03 18.96
C PRO A 245 15.00 5.54 18.98
N LYS A 246 14.87 4.85 17.81
CA LYS A 246 15.16 3.42 17.70
C LYS A 246 16.58 3.09 17.20
N LEU A 247 17.39 4.11 16.91
CA LEU A 247 18.76 3.91 16.48
C LEU A 247 19.67 3.62 17.68
N ASP A 248 20.37 2.50 17.63
CA ASP A 248 21.58 2.26 18.41
C ASP A 248 22.79 2.57 17.54
N ASP A 249 23.34 3.77 17.66
CA ASP A 249 24.40 4.27 16.79
C ASP A 249 25.75 3.67 17.16
N ALA A 250 26.61 3.42 16.15
CA ALA A 250 27.99 3.02 16.41
C ALA A 250 28.78 4.21 16.98
N LYS A 251 29.67 3.98 17.95
CA LYS A 251 30.43 5.07 18.57
C LYS A 251 31.33 5.81 17.57
N ARG A 252 31.83 5.11 16.54
CA ARG A 252 32.71 5.68 15.49
C ARG A 252 31.95 6.17 14.28
N ALA A 253 30.62 6.04 14.24
CA ALA A 253 29.81 6.52 13.14
C ALA A 253 29.98 8.04 12.94
N GLY A 254 30.18 8.47 11.70
CA GLY A 254 30.35 9.88 11.35
C GLY A 254 31.68 10.50 11.79
N THR A 255 32.62 9.74 12.36
CA THR A 255 33.99 10.18 12.67
C THR A 255 34.94 9.90 11.50
N SER A 256 36.25 10.16 11.66
CA SER A 256 37.28 9.79 10.68
C SER A 256 37.34 8.28 10.41
N ARG A 257 36.89 7.44 11.37
CA ARG A 257 36.88 5.98 11.27
C ARG A 257 35.51 5.40 10.85
N SER A 258 34.62 6.21 10.32
CA SER A 258 33.28 5.78 9.91
C SER A 258 33.29 4.75 8.77
N ALA A 259 34.33 4.72 7.94
CA ALA A 259 34.49 3.71 6.90
C ALA A 259 34.59 2.27 7.46
N GLU A 260 35.02 2.11 8.72
CA GLU A 260 35.07 0.83 9.42
C GLU A 260 33.71 0.42 10.02
N CYS A 261 32.74 1.31 10.03
CA CYS A 261 31.45 1.09 10.70
C CYS A 261 30.44 0.41 9.77
N THR A 262 29.70 -0.54 10.34
CA THR A 262 28.59 -1.26 9.69
C THR A 262 27.25 -0.90 10.33
N LEU A 263 26.28 -0.49 9.53
CA LEU A 263 24.90 -0.33 9.97
C LEU A 263 24.13 -1.62 9.76
N ILE A 264 23.65 -2.23 10.83
CA ILE A 264 22.77 -3.39 10.79
C ILE A 264 21.32 -2.93 10.68
N LEU A 265 20.68 -3.23 9.55
CA LEU A 265 19.26 -3.00 9.33
C LEU A 265 18.49 -4.28 9.68
N THR A 266 17.64 -4.24 10.69
CA THR A 266 16.92 -5.43 11.16
C THR A 266 15.44 -5.40 10.77
N GLU A 267 14.85 -6.58 10.57
CA GLU A 267 13.41 -6.75 10.38
C GLU A 267 12.69 -6.62 11.72
N GLY A 268 12.40 -5.39 12.11
CA GLY A 268 11.64 -5.08 13.32
C GLY A 268 12.45 -5.15 14.63
N ASP A 269 11.74 -4.92 15.72
CA ASP A 269 12.32 -4.79 17.06
C ASP A 269 12.82 -6.14 17.61
N SER A 270 12.20 -7.27 17.24
CA SER A 270 12.64 -8.61 17.68
C SER A 270 14.03 -8.95 17.16
N ALA A 271 14.28 -8.72 15.87
CA ALA A 271 15.59 -8.91 15.26
C ALA A 271 16.63 -7.93 15.79
N LYS A 272 16.22 -6.69 16.12
CA LYS A 272 17.06 -5.70 16.81
C LYS A 272 17.57 -6.25 18.15
N SER A 273 16.69 -6.85 18.96
CA SER A 273 17.07 -7.41 20.26
C SER A 273 18.13 -8.50 20.12
N LEU A 274 18.01 -9.33 19.07
CA LEU A 274 19.00 -10.36 18.75
C LEU A 274 20.36 -9.71 18.34
N ALA A 275 20.34 -8.70 17.49
CA ALA A 275 21.54 -7.96 17.10
C ALA A 275 22.23 -7.32 18.32
N ILE A 276 21.49 -6.65 19.18
CA ILE A 276 22.03 -6.03 20.42
C ILE A 276 22.66 -7.08 21.34
N ALA A 277 22.04 -8.26 21.49
CA ALA A 277 22.63 -9.36 22.25
C ALA A 277 23.96 -9.84 21.63
N GLY A 278 24.04 -9.89 20.30
CA GLY A 278 25.28 -10.22 19.56
C GLY A 278 26.37 -9.15 19.73
N LEU A 279 25.99 -7.86 19.67
CA LEU A 279 26.92 -6.76 19.86
C LEU A 279 27.60 -6.74 21.24
N SER A 280 27.02 -7.43 22.23
CA SER A 280 27.70 -7.58 23.53
C SER A 280 29.04 -8.34 23.43
N VAL A 281 29.27 -9.09 22.36
CA VAL A 281 30.51 -9.86 22.11
C VAL A 281 31.50 -9.07 21.27
N ILE A 282 31.04 -8.49 20.16
CA ILE A 282 31.93 -7.81 19.20
C ILE A 282 32.06 -6.31 19.44
N GLY A 283 31.30 -5.78 20.40
CA GLY A 283 31.33 -4.36 20.80
C GLY A 283 30.45 -3.46 19.91
N ARG A 284 30.28 -2.22 20.36
CA ARG A 284 29.46 -1.18 19.70
C ARG A 284 30.30 -0.07 19.04
N ASP A 285 31.59 -0.26 18.93
CA ASP A 285 32.47 0.78 18.39
C ASP A 285 32.20 0.98 16.89
N ASN A 286 32.12 -0.13 16.16
CA ASN A 286 31.98 -0.15 14.71
C ASN A 286 30.59 -0.60 14.23
N PHE A 287 29.71 -1.01 15.10
CA PHE A 287 28.40 -1.55 14.71
C PHE A 287 27.24 -0.72 15.27
N GLY A 288 26.37 -0.22 14.38
CA GLY A 288 25.08 0.38 14.74
C GLY A 288 23.93 -0.52 14.33
N VAL A 289 22.77 -0.36 14.98
CA VAL A 289 21.55 -1.14 14.70
C VAL A 289 20.36 -0.23 14.52
N PHE A 290 19.60 -0.43 13.46
CA PHE A 290 18.35 0.26 13.22
C PHE A 290 17.25 -0.72 12.77
N PRO A 291 16.12 -0.82 13.51
CA PRO A 291 15.01 -1.69 13.16
C PRO A 291 14.08 -1.01 12.15
N LEU A 292 13.75 -1.70 11.08
CA LEU A 292 12.76 -1.27 10.09
C LEU A 292 11.34 -1.53 10.60
N LYS A 293 10.42 -0.61 10.35
CA LYS A 293 8.98 -0.80 10.61
C LYS A 293 8.29 -1.48 9.42
N GLY A 294 8.67 -2.74 9.14
CA GLY A 294 8.13 -3.49 8.02
C GLY A 294 8.83 -3.21 6.69
N LYS A 295 8.15 -3.49 5.59
CA LYS A 295 8.71 -3.40 4.25
C LYS A 295 8.90 -1.97 3.79
N LEU A 296 10.07 -1.65 3.26
CA LEU A 296 10.29 -0.37 2.58
C LEU A 296 9.36 -0.24 1.36
N ARG A 297 9.01 1.00 1.05
CA ARG A 297 8.25 1.28 -0.16
C ARG A 297 9.14 1.04 -1.40
N ASN A 298 8.56 0.42 -2.44
CA ASN A 298 9.22 0.39 -3.75
C ASN A 298 9.36 1.83 -4.29
N VAL A 299 10.60 2.27 -4.47
CA VAL A 299 10.93 3.66 -4.83
C VAL A 299 10.93 3.93 -6.32
N ARG A 300 10.99 2.88 -7.17
CA ARG A 300 11.22 3.05 -8.62
C ARG A 300 10.16 3.88 -9.34
N ASP A 301 8.91 3.65 -9.01
CA ASP A 301 7.79 4.33 -9.66
C ASP A 301 7.05 5.27 -8.69
N ALA A 302 7.64 5.53 -7.53
CA ALA A 302 7.10 6.44 -6.54
C ALA A 302 7.51 7.89 -6.83
N SER A 303 6.62 8.85 -6.56
CA SER A 303 6.99 10.25 -6.68
C SER A 303 8.05 10.63 -5.64
N ASN A 304 8.99 11.51 -6.00
CA ASN A 304 10.02 11.98 -5.07
C ASN A 304 9.43 12.56 -3.78
N ALA A 305 8.28 13.21 -3.86
CA ALA A 305 7.56 13.73 -2.69
C ALA A 305 7.14 12.58 -1.75
N SER A 306 6.58 11.50 -2.28
CA SER A 306 6.13 10.37 -1.46
C SER A 306 7.30 9.55 -0.87
N ILE A 307 8.43 9.51 -1.57
CA ILE A 307 9.66 8.89 -1.06
C ILE A 307 10.22 9.72 0.10
N LEU A 308 10.27 11.04 -0.07
CA LEU A 308 10.74 11.98 0.96
C LEU A 308 9.79 12.08 2.17
N GLN A 309 8.53 11.66 2.05
CA GLN A 309 7.59 11.57 3.16
C GLN A 309 7.69 10.22 3.92
N ASN A 310 8.37 9.24 3.36
CA ASN A 310 8.54 7.95 4.03
C ASN A 310 9.58 8.07 5.14
N VAL A 311 9.12 7.89 6.38
CA VAL A 311 9.95 8.07 7.60
C VAL A 311 11.11 7.08 7.63
N GLU A 312 10.91 5.83 7.22
CA GLU A 312 11.97 4.81 7.21
C GLU A 312 13.08 5.16 6.22
N VAL A 313 12.70 5.59 5.01
CA VAL A 313 13.65 6.05 4.00
C VAL A 313 14.43 7.26 4.50
N GLN A 314 13.75 8.25 5.10
CA GLN A 314 14.43 9.42 5.68
C GLN A 314 15.40 9.03 6.81
N ASN A 315 15.00 8.09 7.67
CA ASN A 315 15.85 7.62 8.76
C ASN A 315 17.11 6.93 8.22
N ILE A 316 16.98 6.00 7.28
CA ILE A 316 18.14 5.33 6.66
C ILE A 316 19.08 6.36 6.03
N MET A 317 18.54 7.29 5.24
CA MET A 317 19.33 8.35 4.62
C MET A 317 20.09 9.18 5.67
N LYS A 318 19.40 9.61 6.73
CA LYS A 318 20.00 10.41 7.81
C LYS A 318 21.05 9.61 8.57
N ILE A 319 20.78 8.34 8.90
CA ILE A 319 21.71 7.46 9.62
C ILE A 319 22.99 7.24 8.80
N MET A 320 22.84 6.94 7.51
CA MET A 320 23.98 6.71 6.62
C MET A 320 24.71 7.99 6.18
N GLY A 321 24.04 9.15 6.23
CA GLY A 321 24.54 10.41 5.68
C GLY A 321 24.35 10.53 4.17
N LEU A 322 23.31 9.89 3.61
CA LEU A 322 23.01 9.85 2.18
C LEU A 322 22.19 11.06 1.73
N ASN A 323 22.56 11.62 0.58
CA ASN A 323 21.85 12.74 -0.05
C ASN A 323 21.36 12.36 -1.45
N ILE A 324 20.08 12.56 -1.74
CA ILE A 324 19.51 12.29 -3.07
C ILE A 324 20.16 13.24 -4.10
N GLY A 325 20.59 12.67 -5.23
CA GLY A 325 21.24 13.41 -6.31
C GLY A 325 22.75 13.58 -6.14
N GLN A 326 23.33 13.09 -5.05
CA GLN A 326 24.77 12.98 -4.87
C GLN A 326 25.23 11.59 -5.32
N GLN A 327 26.34 11.54 -6.07
CA GLN A 327 27.05 10.30 -6.37
C GLN A 327 28.18 10.11 -5.36
N TYR A 328 28.45 8.86 -5.02
CA TYR A 328 29.48 8.46 -4.08
C TYR A 328 30.43 7.49 -4.78
N GLU A 329 31.68 7.88 -4.92
CA GLU A 329 32.76 7.02 -5.47
C GLU A 329 33.34 6.12 -4.39
N ASP A 330 33.24 6.57 -3.12
CA ASP A 330 33.69 5.86 -1.94
C ASP A 330 32.74 6.13 -0.74
N VAL A 331 33.04 5.51 0.39
CA VAL A 331 32.27 5.65 1.64
C VAL A 331 32.80 6.74 2.58
N SER A 332 33.83 7.49 2.19
CA SER A 332 34.52 8.46 3.07
C SER A 332 33.57 9.56 3.60
N ARG A 333 32.57 9.93 2.82
CA ARG A 333 31.56 10.95 3.17
C ARG A 333 30.40 10.42 3.97
N LEU A 334 30.30 9.11 4.11
CA LEU A 334 29.20 8.46 4.83
C LEU A 334 29.50 8.35 6.32
N ARG A 335 28.43 8.17 7.11
CA ARG A 335 28.54 7.88 8.54
C ARG A 335 28.84 6.41 8.84
N TYR A 336 28.56 5.53 7.89
CA TYR A 336 28.85 4.10 7.92
C TYR A 336 29.46 3.67 6.60
N GLY A 337 30.47 2.81 6.68
CA GLY A 337 31.15 2.28 5.48
C GLY A 337 30.42 1.12 4.82
N SER A 338 29.50 0.48 5.53
CA SER A 338 28.71 -0.65 5.00
C SER A 338 27.34 -0.77 5.64
N ILE A 339 26.45 -1.50 4.96
CA ILE A 339 25.13 -1.89 5.43
C ILE A 339 25.09 -3.40 5.52
N MET A 340 24.64 -3.95 6.67
CA MET A 340 24.37 -5.36 6.84
C MET A 340 22.85 -5.55 7.05
N ILE A 341 22.21 -6.33 6.17
CA ILE A 341 20.77 -6.63 6.25
C ILE A 341 20.58 -7.88 7.10
N MET A 342 19.77 -7.78 8.14
CA MET A 342 19.48 -8.86 9.07
C MET A 342 17.96 -9.09 9.12
N THR A 343 17.47 -10.00 8.31
CA THR A 343 16.06 -10.36 8.16
C THR A 343 15.85 -11.85 8.45
N ASP A 344 14.60 -12.23 8.69
CA ASP A 344 14.22 -13.64 8.77
C ASP A 344 14.58 -14.37 7.47
N GLN A 345 14.87 -15.66 7.57
CA GLN A 345 15.20 -16.52 6.42
C GLN A 345 13.89 -17.04 5.77
N ASP A 346 12.98 -16.13 5.47
CA ASP A 346 11.68 -16.41 4.84
C ASP A 346 11.43 -15.51 3.62
N HIS A 347 10.28 -15.68 2.98
CA HIS A 347 9.91 -14.92 1.77
C HIS A 347 9.78 -13.43 2.03
N ASP A 348 9.32 -13.03 3.21
CA ASP A 348 9.14 -11.62 3.57
C ASP A 348 10.49 -10.95 3.84
N GLY A 349 11.42 -11.65 4.49
CA GLY A 349 12.80 -11.20 4.67
C GLY A 349 13.55 -11.03 3.34
N SER A 350 13.36 -11.96 2.39
CA SER A 350 13.91 -11.83 1.03
C SER A 350 13.35 -10.60 0.30
N HIS A 351 12.07 -10.30 0.50
CA HIS A 351 11.47 -9.10 -0.07
C HIS A 351 12.05 -7.81 0.54
N ILE A 352 12.27 -7.78 1.86
CA ILE A 352 12.89 -6.63 2.55
C ILE A 352 14.31 -6.41 2.01
N LYS A 353 15.11 -7.48 1.87
CA LYS A 353 16.45 -7.41 1.23
C LYS A 353 16.35 -6.78 -0.17
N GLY A 354 15.47 -7.29 -1.02
CA GLY A 354 15.27 -6.78 -2.37
C GLY A 354 14.84 -5.30 -2.41
N LEU A 355 13.96 -4.86 -1.50
CA LEU A 355 13.54 -3.47 -1.42
C LEU A 355 14.65 -2.52 -0.96
N ILE A 356 15.52 -2.95 -0.05
CA ILE A 356 16.71 -2.19 0.38
C ILE A 356 17.70 -2.06 -0.79
N ILE A 357 17.99 -3.17 -1.47
CA ILE A 357 18.86 -3.19 -2.65
C ILE A 357 18.30 -2.27 -3.74
N ASN A 358 17.00 -2.39 -4.04
CA ASN A 358 16.32 -1.53 -4.99
C ASN A 358 16.38 -0.03 -4.61
N PHE A 359 16.25 0.30 -3.32
CA PHE A 359 16.36 1.65 -2.82
C PHE A 359 17.78 2.23 -3.04
N LEU A 360 18.82 1.47 -2.69
CA LEU A 360 20.21 1.85 -2.90
C LEU A 360 20.54 1.97 -4.39
N HIS A 361 20.16 0.98 -5.20
CA HIS A 361 20.38 0.98 -6.64
C HIS A 361 19.68 2.14 -7.35
N HIS A 362 18.48 2.50 -6.92
CA HIS A 362 17.71 3.58 -7.56
C HIS A 362 18.36 4.96 -7.37
N PHE A 363 18.90 5.23 -6.19
CA PHE A 363 19.43 6.55 -5.86
C PHE A 363 20.95 6.64 -5.92
N TRP A 364 21.65 5.56 -5.60
CA TRP A 364 23.12 5.53 -5.48
C TRP A 364 23.69 4.20 -5.99
N PRO A 365 23.53 3.89 -7.28
CA PRO A 365 24.07 2.65 -7.84
C PRO A 365 25.58 2.53 -7.63
N SER A 366 26.32 3.66 -7.63
CA SER A 366 27.76 3.69 -7.38
C SER A 366 28.16 3.15 -6.00
N LEU A 367 27.30 3.22 -4.98
CA LEU A 367 27.60 2.62 -3.68
C LEU A 367 27.56 1.10 -3.70
N LEU A 368 26.71 0.50 -4.56
CA LEU A 368 26.66 -0.96 -4.71
C LEU A 368 27.87 -1.51 -5.50
N ALA A 369 28.61 -0.64 -6.17
CA ALA A 369 29.88 -0.97 -6.80
C ALA A 369 31.10 -0.80 -5.86
N VAL A 370 30.88 -0.34 -4.62
CA VAL A 370 31.95 -0.27 -3.62
C VAL A 370 32.11 -1.64 -2.96
N PRO A 371 33.34 -2.20 -2.92
CA PRO A 371 33.59 -3.51 -2.31
C PRO A 371 33.10 -3.61 -0.86
N ASN A 372 32.43 -4.70 -0.53
CA ASN A 372 31.92 -4.99 0.80
C ASN A 372 30.91 -3.97 1.38
N PHE A 373 30.37 -3.05 0.57
CA PHE A 373 29.39 -2.08 1.05
C PHE A 373 28.08 -2.74 1.49
N LEU A 374 27.59 -3.71 0.73
CA LEU A 374 26.35 -4.41 1.04
C LEU A 374 26.63 -5.82 1.56
N GLN A 375 26.04 -6.14 2.72
CA GLN A 375 26.24 -7.39 3.41
C GLN A 375 24.89 -7.97 3.86
N VAL A 376 24.83 -9.28 4.03
CA VAL A 376 23.66 -9.99 4.58
C VAL A 376 24.10 -10.85 5.74
N PHE A 377 23.34 -10.80 6.82
CA PHE A 377 23.51 -11.68 7.95
C PHE A 377 22.64 -12.92 7.76
N ILE A 378 23.25 -14.10 7.83
CA ILE A 378 22.56 -15.38 7.67
C ILE A 378 22.52 -16.14 8.98
N THR A 379 21.39 -16.81 9.23
CA THR A 379 21.20 -17.70 10.39
C THR A 379 20.76 -19.08 9.92
N PRO A 380 21.07 -20.14 10.67
CA PRO A 380 20.62 -21.47 10.32
C PRO A 380 19.08 -21.55 10.42
N ILE A 381 18.46 -22.30 9.51
CA ILE A 381 17.03 -22.61 9.54
C ILE A 381 16.74 -23.87 10.38
N VAL A 382 17.73 -24.79 10.49
CA VAL A 382 17.60 -25.99 11.31
C VAL A 382 18.90 -26.22 12.08
N LYS A 383 18.77 -26.63 13.34
CA LYS A 383 19.88 -27.07 14.20
C LYS A 383 19.57 -28.47 14.73
N CYS A 384 20.47 -29.43 14.47
CA CYS A 384 20.39 -30.77 14.98
C CYS A 384 21.46 -30.99 16.05
N THR A 385 21.09 -31.58 17.19
CA THR A 385 21.99 -31.81 18.31
C THR A 385 21.92 -33.29 18.76
N LYS A 386 23.07 -33.92 18.91
CA LYS A 386 23.21 -35.29 19.47
C LYS A 386 24.42 -35.33 20.39
N GLY A 387 24.20 -35.35 21.70
CA GLY A 387 25.28 -35.19 22.69
C GLY A 387 26.04 -33.89 22.46
N ASN A 388 27.35 -33.97 22.22
CA ASN A 388 28.21 -32.82 21.93
C ASN A 388 28.27 -32.43 20.44
N GLN A 389 27.64 -33.21 19.56
CA GLN A 389 27.61 -32.93 18.13
C GLN A 389 26.50 -31.92 17.82
N VAL A 390 26.85 -30.87 17.10
CA VAL A 390 25.93 -29.83 16.67
C VAL A 390 26.09 -29.62 15.18
N MET A 391 25.00 -29.85 14.44
CA MET A 391 24.92 -29.59 13.00
C MET A 391 23.97 -28.42 12.76
N LYS A 392 24.34 -27.49 11.89
CA LYS A 392 23.54 -26.33 11.52
C LYS A 392 23.35 -26.31 10.02
N PHE A 393 22.12 -26.13 9.57
CA PHE A 393 21.72 -26.11 8.16
C PHE A 393 21.12 -24.77 7.81
N TYR A 394 21.55 -24.21 6.71
CA TYR A 394 21.13 -22.90 6.22
C TYR A 394 20.12 -23.00 5.08
N THR A 395 20.02 -24.18 4.44
CA THR A 395 19.06 -24.49 3.39
C THR A 395 18.32 -25.80 3.68
N THR A 396 17.10 -25.93 3.13
CA THR A 396 16.30 -27.15 3.26
C THR A 396 16.99 -28.33 2.58
N PRO A 397 17.56 -28.24 1.37
CA PRO A 397 18.27 -29.36 0.74
C PRO A 397 19.47 -29.88 1.53
N GLU A 398 20.24 -29.00 2.20
CA GLU A 398 21.33 -29.46 3.11
C GLU A 398 20.77 -30.32 4.24
N TYR A 399 19.66 -29.86 4.85
CA TYR A 399 19.02 -30.60 5.92
C TYR A 399 18.46 -31.95 5.44
N ASP A 400 17.79 -31.98 4.28
CA ASP A 400 17.20 -33.19 3.70
C ASP A 400 18.28 -34.23 3.35
N THR A 401 19.43 -33.79 2.83
CA THR A 401 20.59 -34.62 2.57
C THR A 401 21.11 -35.23 3.88
N PHE A 402 21.22 -34.41 4.93
CA PHE A 402 21.63 -34.92 6.25
C PHE A 402 20.63 -35.92 6.82
N VAL A 403 19.32 -35.61 6.76
CA VAL A 403 18.26 -36.53 7.22
C VAL A 403 18.33 -37.90 6.52
N SER A 404 18.63 -37.88 5.22
CA SER A 404 18.77 -39.11 4.42
C SER A 404 20.01 -39.92 4.79
N SER A 405 21.03 -39.30 5.38
CA SER A 405 22.32 -39.92 5.73
C SER A 405 22.39 -40.43 7.17
N VAL A 406 21.45 -40.06 8.06
CA VAL A 406 21.49 -40.37 9.49
C VAL A 406 20.14 -40.83 10.03
N ASN A 407 20.15 -41.54 11.18
CA ASN A 407 18.90 -41.78 11.91
C ASN A 407 18.49 -40.54 12.70
N ILE A 408 17.61 -39.71 12.09
CA ILE A 408 17.18 -38.41 12.63
C ILE A 408 16.48 -38.52 14.00
N LYS A 409 15.89 -39.68 14.34
CA LYS A 409 15.24 -39.90 15.64
C LYS A 409 16.22 -39.82 16.83
N GLN A 410 17.52 -39.98 16.57
CA GLN A 410 18.57 -39.83 17.59
C GLN A 410 19.04 -38.40 17.78
N TRP A 411 18.52 -37.46 16.98
CA TRP A 411 18.89 -36.06 16.99
C TRP A 411 17.76 -35.19 17.54
N LYS A 412 18.09 -34.24 18.40
CA LYS A 412 17.18 -33.21 18.82
C LYS A 412 17.17 -32.12 17.72
N VAL A 413 16.08 -31.99 17.01
CA VAL A 413 15.92 -31.02 15.90
C VAL A 413 15.26 -29.76 16.44
N LYS A 414 15.84 -28.61 16.15
CA LYS A 414 15.26 -27.26 16.39
C LYS A 414 15.11 -26.53 15.07
N TYR A 415 13.88 -26.17 14.72
CA TYR A 415 13.57 -25.36 13.57
C TYR A 415 13.49 -23.88 13.98
N TYR A 416 14.03 -23.00 13.14
CA TYR A 416 13.97 -21.56 13.33
C TYR A 416 12.98 -20.97 12.31
N LYS A 417 11.86 -20.44 12.80
CA LYS A 417 10.87 -19.77 11.95
C LYS A 417 11.30 -18.37 11.54
N GLY A 418 12.15 -17.76 12.34
CA GLY A 418 12.69 -16.42 12.16
C GLY A 418 13.71 -16.10 13.25
N LEU A 419 14.29 -14.91 13.19
CA LEU A 419 15.31 -14.43 14.12
C LEU A 419 14.84 -14.43 15.58
N GLY A 420 13.54 -14.19 15.80
CA GLY A 420 12.93 -14.19 17.13
C GLY A 420 12.92 -15.58 17.82
N THR A 421 13.19 -16.66 17.11
CA THR A 421 13.29 -18.02 17.69
C THR A 421 14.69 -18.35 18.22
N SER A 422 15.68 -17.51 17.92
CA SER A 422 17.04 -17.60 18.47
C SER A 422 17.11 -16.91 19.83
N ASN A 423 17.80 -17.55 20.77
CA ASN A 423 18.01 -16.96 22.10
C ASN A 423 19.30 -16.11 22.16
N ALA A 424 19.51 -15.39 23.25
CA ALA A 424 20.67 -14.51 23.41
C ALA A 424 22.03 -15.27 23.37
N LYS A 425 22.08 -16.55 23.78
CA LYS A 425 23.30 -17.37 23.70
C LYS A 425 23.63 -17.68 22.24
N GLU A 426 22.61 -18.04 21.44
CA GLU A 426 22.76 -18.28 20.01
C GLU A 426 23.16 -17.00 19.26
N ALA A 427 22.57 -15.84 19.63
CA ALA A 427 22.99 -14.56 19.08
C ALA A 427 24.48 -14.28 19.32
N LYS A 428 24.96 -14.46 20.54
CA LYS A 428 26.38 -14.32 20.88
C LYS A 428 27.26 -15.27 20.06
N GLU A 429 26.83 -16.54 19.89
CA GLU A 429 27.52 -17.52 19.07
C GLU A 429 27.61 -17.09 17.59
N TYR A 430 26.52 -16.56 17.01
CA TYR A 430 26.51 -16.08 15.63
C TYR A 430 27.47 -14.90 15.43
N PHE A 431 27.46 -13.95 16.35
CA PHE A 431 28.31 -12.76 16.26
C PHE A 431 29.77 -13.05 16.60
N SER A 432 30.08 -14.03 17.46
CA SER A 432 31.46 -14.48 17.69
C SER A 432 32.07 -15.10 16.43
N ASN A 433 31.24 -15.66 15.55
CA ASN A 433 31.65 -16.23 14.27
C ASN A 433 31.06 -15.43 13.11
N LEU A 434 31.18 -14.10 13.16
CA LEU A 434 30.53 -13.20 12.21
C LEU A 434 30.92 -13.51 10.75
N ASP A 435 32.18 -13.89 10.50
CA ASP A 435 32.64 -14.22 9.15
C ASP A 435 31.97 -15.47 8.56
N ARG A 436 31.45 -16.37 9.39
CA ARG A 436 30.64 -17.51 8.93
C ARG A 436 29.19 -17.12 8.67
N ASN A 437 28.67 -16.15 9.43
CA ASN A 437 27.28 -15.74 9.40
C ASN A 437 27.07 -14.45 8.55
N ARG A 438 28.08 -14.02 7.80
CA ARG A 438 28.05 -12.83 6.97
C ARG A 438 28.40 -13.19 5.53
N LEU A 439 27.54 -12.77 4.61
CA LEU A 439 27.79 -12.82 3.18
C LEU A 439 27.98 -11.39 2.66
N HIS A 440 28.84 -11.21 1.68
CA HIS A 440 29.01 -9.98 0.96
C HIS A 440 28.31 -10.07 -0.39
N PHE A 441 27.62 -9.01 -0.82
CA PHE A 441 27.22 -8.92 -2.21
C PHE A 441 28.44 -8.59 -3.07
N GLU A 442 28.46 -9.13 -4.28
CA GLU A 442 29.42 -8.71 -5.30
C GLU A 442 29.24 -7.22 -5.64
N GLU A 443 30.24 -6.64 -6.30
CA GLU A 443 30.13 -5.32 -6.88
C GLU A 443 29.12 -5.34 -8.02
N ILE A 444 28.16 -4.38 -7.99
CA ILE A 444 27.09 -4.38 -8.98
C ILE A 444 27.63 -4.05 -10.37
N ASP A 445 27.27 -4.87 -11.34
CA ASP A 445 27.51 -4.63 -12.76
C ASP A 445 26.22 -4.19 -13.49
N THR A 446 26.30 -4.05 -14.81
CA THR A 446 25.16 -3.67 -15.66
C THR A 446 24.05 -4.71 -15.60
N ASP A 447 24.37 -6.00 -15.60
CA ASP A 447 23.42 -7.10 -15.63
C ASP A 447 22.68 -7.23 -14.30
N GLY A 448 23.37 -7.15 -13.18
CA GLY A 448 22.78 -7.08 -11.84
C GLY A 448 21.82 -5.87 -11.71
N GLY A 449 22.21 -4.72 -12.25
CA GLY A 449 21.36 -3.54 -12.32
C GLY A 449 20.10 -3.74 -13.13
N GLN A 450 20.16 -4.42 -14.27
CA GLN A 450 19.03 -4.76 -15.12
C GLN A 450 18.07 -5.77 -14.42
N LEU A 451 18.60 -6.73 -13.69
CA LEU A 451 17.82 -7.70 -12.93
C LEU A 451 17.04 -7.01 -11.80
N ILE A 452 17.66 -6.09 -11.06
CA ILE A 452 16.97 -5.30 -10.03
C ILE A 452 15.88 -4.45 -10.67
N ASP A 453 16.15 -3.82 -11.81
CA ASP A 453 15.18 -3.02 -12.54
C ASP A 453 13.98 -3.88 -12.99
N MET A 454 14.21 -5.06 -13.52
CA MET A 454 13.18 -6.02 -13.90
C MET A 454 12.25 -6.37 -12.73
N CYS A 455 12.81 -6.63 -11.55
CA CYS A 455 12.01 -7.02 -10.38
C CYS A 455 11.09 -5.89 -9.88
N PHE A 456 11.51 -4.63 -9.94
CA PHE A 456 10.85 -3.55 -9.20
C PHE A 456 10.21 -2.47 -10.08
N ARG A 457 10.52 -2.39 -11.39
CA ARG A 457 9.93 -1.38 -12.29
C ARG A 457 8.55 -1.79 -12.78
N LYS A 458 7.58 -0.88 -12.66
CA LYS A 458 6.18 -1.13 -13.04
C LYS A 458 6.01 -1.53 -14.51
N THR A 459 6.80 -0.95 -15.41
CA THR A 459 6.68 -1.18 -16.87
C THR A 459 7.21 -2.53 -17.33
N ARG A 460 7.96 -3.27 -16.50
CA ARG A 460 8.58 -4.56 -16.86
C ARG A 460 7.74 -5.78 -16.41
N VAL A 461 6.43 -5.73 -16.60
CA VAL A 461 5.50 -6.78 -16.16
C VAL A 461 5.73 -8.09 -16.92
N GLU A 462 5.91 -8.02 -18.24
CA GLU A 462 6.09 -9.22 -19.08
C GLU A 462 7.40 -9.94 -18.77
N ASP A 463 8.48 -9.18 -18.52
CA ASP A 463 9.75 -9.77 -18.10
C ASP A 463 9.61 -10.53 -16.77
N ARG A 464 8.88 -9.95 -15.79
CA ARG A 464 8.59 -10.63 -14.52
C ARG A 464 7.74 -11.88 -14.68
N LYS A 465 6.76 -11.88 -15.59
CA LYS A 465 5.96 -13.09 -15.89
C LYS A 465 6.86 -14.20 -16.40
N ASN A 466 7.71 -13.90 -17.38
CA ASN A 466 8.65 -14.88 -17.92
C ASN A 466 9.63 -15.38 -16.86
N TRP A 467 10.15 -14.48 -16.03
CA TRP A 467 11.03 -14.82 -14.91
C TRP A 467 10.37 -15.80 -13.92
N ILE A 468 9.11 -15.55 -13.53
CA ILE A 468 8.36 -16.43 -12.63
C ILE A 468 8.01 -17.77 -13.29
N LEU A 469 7.64 -17.77 -14.58
CA LEU A 469 7.31 -18.99 -15.32
C LEU A 469 8.52 -19.91 -15.51
N ASN A 470 9.72 -19.35 -15.64
CA ASN A 470 10.97 -20.09 -15.79
C ASN A 470 11.55 -20.58 -14.46
N TYR A 471 10.90 -20.28 -13.32
CA TYR A 471 11.34 -20.74 -12.03
C TYR A 471 11.22 -22.27 -11.90
N SER A 472 12.32 -22.90 -11.53
CA SER A 472 12.36 -24.33 -11.20
C SER A 472 12.45 -24.52 -9.68
N SER A 473 11.58 -25.34 -9.13
CA SER A 473 11.62 -25.68 -7.70
C SER A 473 12.90 -26.44 -7.34
N GLY A 474 13.45 -26.16 -6.16
CA GLY A 474 14.67 -26.82 -5.69
C GLY A 474 15.96 -26.04 -5.96
N THR A 475 15.88 -24.85 -6.58
CA THR A 475 17.04 -23.95 -6.64
C THR A 475 17.24 -23.27 -5.29
N PHE A 476 18.49 -23.16 -4.85
CA PHE A 476 18.86 -22.50 -3.58
C PHE A 476 20.22 -21.82 -3.70
N ILE A 477 20.46 -20.87 -2.81
CA ILE A 477 21.76 -20.18 -2.72
C ILE A 477 22.74 -21.09 -1.96
N ASP A 478 23.94 -21.22 -2.50
CA ASP A 478 25.05 -21.89 -1.82
C ASP A 478 25.70 -20.93 -0.81
N PHE A 479 25.33 -21.08 0.46
CA PHE A 479 25.87 -20.27 1.55
C PHE A 479 27.28 -20.68 1.99
N THR A 480 27.91 -21.67 1.35
CA THR A 480 29.32 -21.98 1.56
C THR A 480 30.24 -20.94 0.88
N GLN A 481 29.75 -20.31 -0.18
CA GLN A 481 30.38 -19.18 -0.82
C GLN A 481 30.13 -17.92 0.03
N LYS A 482 31.16 -17.11 0.22
CA LYS A 482 31.07 -15.88 1.02
C LYS A 482 30.55 -14.66 0.24
N ILE A 483 30.47 -14.79 -1.07
CA ILE A 483 30.01 -13.77 -2.00
C ILE A 483 28.68 -14.22 -2.58
N MET A 484 27.69 -13.33 -2.54
CA MET A 484 26.38 -13.51 -3.15
C MET A 484 26.30 -12.64 -4.40
N THR A 485 26.01 -13.23 -5.53
CA THR A 485 25.76 -12.48 -6.76
C THR A 485 24.34 -11.91 -6.76
N TYR A 486 24.14 -10.79 -7.46
CA TYR A 486 22.77 -10.25 -7.67
C TYR A 486 21.92 -11.22 -8.47
N GLU A 487 22.52 -11.93 -9.41
CA GLU A 487 21.84 -12.97 -10.19
C GLU A 487 21.33 -14.09 -9.28
N ASP A 488 22.15 -14.63 -8.41
CA ASP A 488 21.78 -15.69 -7.47
C ASP A 488 20.69 -15.23 -6.50
N PHE A 489 20.85 -14.05 -5.93
CA PHE A 489 19.82 -13.49 -5.05
C PHE A 489 18.47 -13.35 -5.76
N ILE A 490 18.44 -12.82 -6.98
CA ILE A 490 17.20 -12.57 -7.72
C ILE A 490 16.59 -13.88 -8.21
N ASN A 491 17.40 -14.78 -8.82
CA ASN A 491 16.90 -15.96 -9.50
C ASN A 491 16.72 -17.18 -8.58
N LYS A 492 17.36 -17.21 -7.39
CA LYS A 492 17.28 -18.33 -6.44
C LYS A 492 16.57 -17.99 -5.14
N GLU A 493 16.50 -16.71 -4.74
CA GLU A 493 15.86 -16.28 -3.50
C GLU A 493 14.64 -15.39 -3.73
N LEU A 494 14.79 -14.26 -4.44
CA LEU A 494 13.72 -13.30 -4.63
C LEU A 494 12.58 -13.85 -5.51
N VAL A 495 12.89 -14.73 -6.46
CA VAL A 495 11.88 -15.40 -7.29
C VAL A 495 10.91 -16.23 -6.46
N ILE A 496 11.40 -16.90 -5.42
CA ILE A 496 10.57 -17.71 -4.51
C ILE A 496 9.55 -16.81 -3.80
N MET A 497 9.97 -15.62 -3.36
CA MET A 497 9.06 -14.63 -2.80
C MET A 497 7.99 -14.19 -3.81
N ALA A 498 8.37 -13.95 -5.07
CA ALA A 498 7.44 -13.56 -6.12
C ALA A 498 6.39 -14.66 -6.41
N VAL A 499 6.83 -15.92 -6.49
CA VAL A 499 5.95 -17.10 -6.63
C VAL A 499 5.01 -17.21 -5.42
N ALA A 500 5.55 -17.15 -4.20
CA ALA A 500 4.76 -17.21 -2.97
C ALA A 500 3.74 -16.05 -2.85
N SER A 501 4.10 -14.86 -3.32
CA SER A 501 3.21 -13.71 -3.36
C SER A 501 2.02 -13.94 -4.31
N ASN A 502 2.26 -14.49 -5.49
CA ASN A 502 1.21 -14.86 -6.42
C ASN A 502 0.30 -15.96 -5.84
N LEU A 503 0.87 -17.00 -5.25
CA LEU A 503 0.11 -18.07 -4.60
C LEU A 503 -0.77 -17.55 -3.45
N ARG A 504 -0.27 -16.58 -2.68
CA ARG A 504 -1.04 -15.94 -1.59
C ARG A 504 -2.11 -14.99 -2.10
N GLY A 505 -1.87 -14.34 -3.23
CA GLY A 505 -2.72 -13.26 -3.76
C GLY A 505 -3.83 -13.74 -4.69
N ILE A 506 -3.58 -14.79 -5.48
CA ILE A 506 -4.48 -15.27 -6.52
C ILE A 506 -5.29 -16.45 -5.99
N PRO A 507 -6.65 -16.39 -6.04
CA PRO A 507 -7.48 -17.54 -5.69
C PRO A 507 -7.19 -18.75 -6.57
N ASN A 508 -7.19 -19.95 -5.97
CA ASN A 508 -6.97 -21.20 -6.71
C ASN A 508 -8.17 -21.49 -7.63
N VAL A 509 -7.92 -21.95 -8.84
CA VAL A 509 -8.95 -22.24 -9.85
C VAL A 509 -9.90 -23.38 -9.43
N ILE A 510 -9.43 -24.32 -8.57
CA ILE A 510 -10.20 -25.49 -8.16
C ILE A 510 -11.27 -25.11 -7.12
N ASP A 511 -10.92 -24.34 -6.10
CA ASP A 511 -11.78 -24.05 -4.94
C ASP A 511 -12.08 -22.56 -4.74
N GLY A 512 -11.49 -21.69 -5.55
CA GLY A 512 -11.67 -20.23 -5.45
C GLY A 512 -11.06 -19.60 -4.19
N LEU A 513 -10.26 -20.35 -3.42
CA LEU A 513 -9.70 -19.90 -2.15
C LEU A 513 -8.24 -19.48 -2.27
N LYS A 514 -7.88 -18.49 -1.48
CA LYS A 514 -6.48 -18.18 -1.18
C LYS A 514 -5.95 -19.13 -0.08
N PRO A 515 -4.64 -19.35 0.02
CA PRO A 515 -4.07 -20.26 1.02
C PRO A 515 -4.49 -19.98 2.46
N SER A 516 -4.57 -18.71 2.87
CA SER A 516 -5.04 -18.34 4.22
C SER A 516 -6.50 -18.74 4.46
N GLN A 517 -7.37 -18.53 3.48
CA GLN A 517 -8.78 -18.93 3.55
C GLN A 517 -8.93 -20.45 3.64
N ARG A 518 -8.13 -21.18 2.85
CA ARG A 518 -8.13 -22.65 2.87
C ARG A 518 -7.64 -23.20 4.21
N LYS A 519 -6.61 -22.59 4.82
CA LYS A 519 -6.12 -22.94 6.16
C LYS A 519 -7.19 -22.72 7.23
N ILE A 520 -7.94 -21.63 7.13
CA ILE A 520 -9.05 -21.33 8.06
C ILE A 520 -10.14 -22.40 7.93
N LEU A 521 -10.63 -22.69 6.71
CA LEU A 521 -11.66 -23.72 6.48
C LEU A 521 -11.19 -25.11 6.91
N PHE A 522 -9.96 -25.49 6.55
CA PHE A 522 -9.36 -26.75 7.00
C PHE A 522 -9.38 -26.85 8.53
N SER A 523 -9.03 -25.80 9.22
CA SER A 523 -9.01 -25.77 10.69
C SER A 523 -10.40 -25.85 11.29
N CYS A 524 -11.39 -25.19 10.69
CA CYS A 524 -12.80 -25.33 11.09
C CYS A 524 -13.31 -26.76 10.94
N LEU A 525 -13.03 -27.40 9.80
CA LEU A 525 -13.40 -28.80 9.53
C LEU A 525 -12.66 -29.76 10.47
N LYS A 526 -11.35 -29.58 10.66
CA LYS A 526 -10.54 -30.41 11.57
C LYS A 526 -11.02 -30.33 13.02
N ARG A 527 -11.47 -29.14 13.45
CA ARG A 527 -12.05 -28.92 14.79
C ARG A 527 -13.48 -29.44 14.90
N ASN A 528 -14.12 -29.80 13.79
CA ASN A 528 -15.56 -30.08 13.72
C ASN A 528 -16.39 -28.93 14.32
N LEU A 529 -16.06 -27.68 13.90
CA LEU A 529 -16.65 -26.47 14.43
C LEU A 529 -18.14 -26.39 14.07
N LYS A 530 -19.01 -26.47 15.07
CA LYS A 530 -20.47 -26.36 14.94
C LYS A 530 -21.03 -25.17 15.71
N ASP A 531 -20.35 -24.79 16.77
CA ASP A 531 -20.77 -23.75 17.70
C ASP A 531 -20.00 -22.44 17.45
N GLU A 532 -20.41 -21.39 18.13
CA GLU A 532 -19.74 -20.09 18.07
C GLU A 532 -18.34 -20.14 18.67
N ILE A 533 -17.40 -19.45 18.04
CA ILE A 533 -16.04 -19.31 18.51
C ILE A 533 -15.58 -17.86 18.34
N LYS A 534 -14.81 -17.33 19.28
CA LYS A 534 -14.20 -16.00 19.13
C LYS A 534 -13.16 -16.02 18.01
N VAL A 535 -13.10 -14.94 17.22
CA VAL A 535 -12.12 -14.79 16.13
C VAL A 535 -10.70 -15.06 16.61
N ALA A 536 -10.30 -14.51 17.76
CA ALA A 536 -8.97 -14.73 18.33
C ALA A 536 -8.70 -16.21 18.69
N GLN A 537 -9.70 -16.93 19.19
CA GLN A 537 -9.57 -18.37 19.49
C GLN A 537 -9.42 -19.20 18.22
N LEU A 538 -10.21 -18.90 17.18
CA LEU A 538 -10.08 -19.55 15.88
C LEU A 538 -8.71 -19.25 15.27
N SER A 539 -8.26 -18.02 15.32
CA SER A 539 -6.95 -17.60 14.84
C SER A 539 -5.81 -18.38 15.52
N GLY A 540 -5.85 -18.52 16.85
CA GLY A 540 -4.89 -19.34 17.59
C GLY A 540 -4.90 -20.80 17.13
N TYR A 541 -6.08 -21.39 16.98
CA TYR A 541 -6.24 -22.76 16.50
C TYR A 541 -5.71 -22.97 15.06
N VAL A 542 -5.99 -22.04 14.15
CA VAL A 542 -5.45 -22.06 12.78
C VAL A 542 -3.93 -21.97 12.78
N SER A 543 -3.36 -21.10 13.60
CA SER A 543 -1.91 -20.93 13.70
C SER A 543 -1.21 -22.19 14.16
N GLU A 544 -1.80 -22.89 15.14
CA GLU A 544 -1.25 -24.14 15.68
C GLU A 544 -1.38 -25.31 14.69
N HIS A 545 -2.55 -25.50 14.08
CA HIS A 545 -2.89 -26.72 13.35
C HIS A 545 -2.71 -26.65 11.83
N ALA A 546 -2.62 -25.44 11.25
CA ALA A 546 -2.46 -25.24 9.82
C ALA A 546 -1.13 -24.56 9.43
N ALA A 547 -0.15 -24.54 10.35
CA ALA A 547 1.16 -23.91 10.13
C ALA A 547 1.03 -22.48 9.54
N TYR A 548 0.16 -21.67 10.12
CA TYR A 548 0.06 -20.26 9.73
C TYR A 548 1.17 -19.47 10.45
N HIS A 549 2.03 -18.81 9.68
CA HIS A 549 3.24 -18.15 10.17
C HIS A 549 3.27 -16.64 9.99
N HIS A 550 2.17 -16.03 9.49
CA HIS A 550 2.04 -14.58 9.38
C HIS A 550 1.41 -13.99 10.63
N GLY A 551 1.38 -12.65 10.72
CA GLY A 551 0.86 -11.93 11.87
C GLY A 551 -0.60 -12.25 12.20
N GLU A 552 -0.93 -12.29 13.49
CA GLU A 552 -2.27 -12.57 14.01
C GLU A 552 -3.33 -11.63 13.45
N MET A 553 -3.04 -10.34 13.34
CA MET A 553 -3.99 -9.35 12.79
C MET A 553 -4.37 -9.65 11.34
N SER A 554 -3.44 -10.18 10.54
CA SER A 554 -3.72 -10.58 9.15
C SER A 554 -4.67 -11.78 9.10
N LEU A 555 -4.49 -12.74 10.00
CA LEU A 555 -5.36 -13.92 10.11
C LEU A 555 -6.75 -13.54 10.63
N ASN A 556 -6.82 -12.69 11.68
CA ASN A 556 -8.08 -12.16 12.19
C ASN A 556 -8.85 -11.41 11.10
N GLY A 557 -8.17 -10.56 10.32
CA GLY A 557 -8.76 -9.86 9.18
C GLY A 557 -9.28 -10.82 8.10
N CYS A 558 -8.57 -11.91 7.83
CA CYS A 558 -9.02 -12.92 6.88
C CYS A 558 -10.28 -13.67 7.36
N ILE A 559 -10.33 -14.07 8.64
CA ILE A 559 -11.51 -14.69 9.26
C ILE A 559 -12.71 -13.73 9.20
N ILE A 560 -12.52 -12.48 9.59
CA ILE A 560 -13.56 -11.44 9.55
C ILE A 560 -14.08 -11.26 8.12
N ASN A 561 -13.18 -11.12 7.14
CA ASN A 561 -13.58 -10.96 5.75
C ASN A 561 -14.35 -12.16 5.20
N MET A 562 -14.02 -13.39 5.61
CA MET A 562 -14.76 -14.61 5.21
C MET A 562 -16.15 -14.71 5.85
N ALA A 563 -16.36 -14.04 6.97
CA ALA A 563 -17.64 -14.03 7.70
C ALA A 563 -18.57 -12.88 7.27
N GLN A 564 -18.05 -11.78 6.72
CA GLN A 564 -18.84 -10.61 6.35
C GLN A 564 -19.94 -10.96 5.34
N ASP A 565 -21.16 -10.49 5.59
CA ASP A 565 -22.38 -10.79 4.83
C ASP A 565 -23.12 -9.55 4.31
N PHE A 566 -22.55 -8.35 4.49
CA PHE A 566 -23.15 -7.13 3.98
C PHE A 566 -23.01 -7.00 2.46
N ILE A 567 -23.88 -6.21 1.84
CA ILE A 567 -23.91 -6.00 0.39
C ILE A 567 -22.54 -5.52 -0.12
N GLY A 568 -21.95 -6.26 -1.05
CA GLY A 568 -20.63 -5.99 -1.63
C GLY A 568 -19.46 -6.70 -0.93
N SER A 569 -19.71 -7.47 0.15
CA SER A 569 -18.72 -8.33 0.78
C SER A 569 -18.61 -9.69 0.06
N ASN A 570 -19.24 -10.72 0.58
CA ASN A 570 -19.26 -12.06 -0.02
C ASN A 570 -20.62 -12.36 -0.68
N ASN A 571 -20.62 -13.07 -1.82
CA ASN A 571 -21.85 -13.62 -2.37
C ASN A 571 -22.41 -14.74 -1.45
N ILE A 572 -21.51 -15.59 -0.97
CA ILE A 572 -21.77 -16.60 0.04
C ILE A 572 -20.65 -16.48 1.07
N ASN A 573 -20.97 -16.11 2.28
CA ASN A 573 -20.02 -16.09 3.38
C ASN A 573 -19.82 -17.52 3.91
N LEU A 574 -18.56 -17.92 4.02
CA LEU A 574 -18.19 -19.28 4.43
C LEU A 574 -18.20 -19.46 5.95
N LEU A 575 -18.21 -18.38 6.69
CA LEU A 575 -18.35 -18.34 8.15
C LEU A 575 -19.55 -17.46 8.50
N LYS A 576 -20.27 -17.80 9.58
CA LYS A 576 -21.42 -17.04 10.02
C LYS A 576 -21.00 -15.88 10.93
N PRO A 577 -21.37 -14.62 10.63
CA PRO A 577 -20.98 -13.46 11.41
C PRO A 577 -21.89 -13.27 12.62
N ASN A 578 -21.58 -13.94 13.73
CA ASN A 578 -22.26 -13.71 15.00
C ASN A 578 -21.55 -12.62 15.78
N GLY A 579 -22.04 -11.37 15.71
CA GLY A 579 -21.45 -10.20 16.33
C GLY A 579 -21.29 -9.02 15.35
N GLN A 580 -20.27 -8.18 15.61
CA GLN A 580 -19.98 -6.96 14.83
C GLN A 580 -18.86 -7.24 13.83
N PHE A 581 -19.21 -7.45 12.56
CA PHE A 581 -18.26 -7.79 11.50
C PHE A 581 -18.07 -6.70 10.45
N GLY A 582 -18.51 -5.49 10.75
CA GLY A 582 -18.40 -4.35 9.86
C GLY A 582 -19.60 -4.17 8.95
N SER A 583 -19.59 -3.10 8.20
CA SER A 583 -20.63 -2.69 7.28
C SER A 583 -20.00 -2.15 5.99
N ARG A 584 -20.83 -1.78 5.02
CA ARG A 584 -20.40 -1.23 3.74
C ARG A 584 -19.87 0.22 3.83
N LEU A 585 -20.03 0.90 4.92
CA LEU A 585 -19.67 2.31 5.10
C LEU A 585 -18.16 2.55 5.09
#